data_354d0ef7e99e22f53f8ed4f5655fbbda
#
_entry.id   354d0ef7e99e22f53f8ed4f5655fbbda
#
_cell.length_a   1.000
_cell.length_b   1.000
_cell.length_c   1.000
_cell.angle_alpha   90.00
_cell.angle_beta   90.00
_cell.angle_gamma   90.00
#
_symmetry.space_group_name_H-M   'P 1'
#
loop_
_entity.id
_entity.type
_entity.pdbx_description
1 polymer ?
#
loop_
_entity_poly.entity_id
_entity_poly.type
_entity_poly.pdbx_seq_one_letter_code
_entity_poly.pdbx_strand_id
1 'polypeptide(L)'
;SPAELARIVAVAKRAGVVVVSLPIVNQWLQNRDELGIRTPIRRGVTTLKELDDSGVPVCLASDNTRDQFYGYGDLDMLEIFRESCRIGHLDRPISRWPLAVTARPAEIMGLHAHSGLVSVGGPADLVVFRGRHYSELLSRPQLDRLVLRDGKPLTEDVPDYRELDDLDAVEGKRERRSSVTFDAGGDRG
;
A
#
# COMPACT_ATOMS: atom_id res chain seq x y z
N SER A 1 -18.60 -13.28 13.44
CA SER A 1 -19.13 -12.73 14.72
C SER A 1 -18.00 -12.20 15.61
N PRO A 2 -18.24 -11.34 16.59
CA PRO A 2 -17.23 -10.88 17.55
C PRO A 2 -16.51 -12.03 18.27
N ALA A 3 -17.23 -13.10 18.59
CA ALA A 3 -16.65 -14.29 19.24
C ALA A 3 -15.69 -15.06 18.32
N GLU A 4 -16.01 -15.18 17.05
CA GLU A 4 -15.11 -15.79 16.05
C GLU A 4 -13.85 -14.95 15.86
N LEU A 5 -14.00 -13.63 15.77
CA LEU A 5 -12.87 -12.72 15.69
C LEU A 5 -11.93 -12.88 16.90
N ALA A 6 -12.49 -12.85 18.12
CA ALA A 6 -11.71 -13.04 19.33
C ALA A 6 -10.96 -14.39 19.34
N ARG A 7 -11.59 -15.46 18.85
CA ARG A 7 -10.95 -16.78 18.71
C ARG A 7 -9.80 -16.76 17.71
N ILE A 8 -10.00 -16.16 16.53
CA ILE A 8 -8.98 -16.04 15.48
C ILE A 8 -7.78 -15.24 16.02
N VAL A 9 -8.03 -14.09 16.62
CA VAL A 9 -6.99 -13.23 17.21
C VAL A 9 -6.19 -13.98 18.28
N ALA A 10 -6.87 -14.71 19.18
CA ALA A 10 -6.21 -15.51 20.21
C ALA A 10 -5.32 -16.63 19.63
N VAL A 11 -5.77 -17.26 18.55
CA VAL A 11 -4.97 -18.28 17.84
C VAL A 11 -3.76 -17.64 17.16
N ALA A 12 -3.96 -16.54 16.44
CA ALA A 12 -2.89 -15.79 15.76
C ALA A 12 -1.79 -15.37 16.75
N LYS A 13 -2.20 -14.83 17.90
CA LYS A 13 -1.26 -14.43 18.96
C LYS A 13 -0.47 -15.59 19.50
N ARG A 14 -1.12 -16.72 19.82
CA ARG A 14 -0.42 -17.92 20.32
C ARG A 14 0.54 -18.53 19.30
N ALA A 15 0.18 -18.44 18.02
CA ALA A 15 1.02 -18.96 16.94
C ALA A 15 2.19 -18.02 16.59
N GLY A 16 2.25 -16.81 17.16
CA GLY A 16 3.31 -15.84 16.89
C GLY A 16 3.31 -15.35 15.44
N VAL A 17 2.15 -15.35 14.77
CA VAL A 17 2.07 -14.88 13.39
C VAL A 17 2.11 -13.36 13.32
N VAL A 18 2.62 -12.85 12.22
CA VAL A 18 2.54 -11.46 11.81
C VAL A 18 1.50 -11.34 10.72
N VAL A 19 0.70 -10.30 10.76
CA VAL A 19 -0.29 -10.02 9.73
C VAL A 19 0.20 -8.87 8.85
N VAL A 20 0.38 -9.14 7.56
CA VAL A 20 0.62 -8.10 6.56
C VAL A 20 -0.70 -7.86 5.83
N SER A 21 -1.26 -6.66 6.00
CA SER A 21 -2.48 -6.27 5.35
C SER A 21 -2.20 -5.50 4.06
N LEU A 22 -3.02 -5.74 3.05
CA LEU A 22 -2.87 -5.25 1.69
C LEU A 22 -4.16 -4.50 1.27
N PRO A 23 -4.53 -3.40 1.95
CA PRO A 23 -5.89 -2.86 1.87
C PRO A 23 -6.30 -2.43 0.47
N ILE A 24 -5.39 -1.85 -0.29
CA ILE A 24 -5.69 -1.30 -1.62
C ILE A 24 -6.05 -2.42 -2.59
N VAL A 25 -5.15 -3.39 -2.77
CA VAL A 25 -5.34 -4.50 -3.71
C VAL A 25 -6.49 -5.40 -3.28
N ASN A 26 -6.58 -5.70 -1.98
CA ASN A 26 -7.69 -6.51 -1.47
C ASN A 26 -9.04 -5.86 -1.73
N GLN A 27 -9.17 -4.55 -1.54
CA GLN A 27 -10.43 -3.86 -1.87
C GLN A 27 -10.72 -3.85 -3.37
N TRP A 28 -9.69 -3.71 -4.19
CA TRP A 28 -9.86 -3.72 -5.64
C TRP A 28 -10.34 -5.09 -6.14
N LEU A 29 -9.84 -6.19 -5.56
CA LEU A 29 -10.21 -7.56 -5.90
C LEU A 29 -11.58 -7.97 -5.37
N GLN A 30 -11.95 -7.50 -4.18
CA GLN A 30 -13.15 -7.97 -3.48
C GLN A 30 -14.43 -7.63 -4.21
N ASN A 31 -15.26 -8.67 -4.38
CA ASN A 31 -16.57 -8.58 -5.01
C ASN A 31 -16.52 -7.99 -6.44
N ARG A 32 -15.37 -8.15 -7.09
CA ARG A 32 -15.18 -7.76 -8.49
C ARG A 32 -15.93 -8.76 -9.37
N ASP A 33 -16.71 -8.24 -10.29
CA ASP A 33 -17.37 -8.99 -11.33
C ASP A 33 -16.38 -9.28 -12.46
N GLU A 34 -16.37 -10.49 -12.99
CA GLU A 34 -15.46 -10.89 -14.10
C GLU A 34 -15.60 -9.96 -15.32
N LEU A 35 -16.81 -9.52 -15.59
CA LEU A 35 -17.11 -8.61 -16.70
C LEU A 35 -17.01 -7.11 -16.32
N GLY A 36 -16.81 -6.79 -15.04
CA GLY A 36 -16.74 -5.41 -14.55
C GLY A 36 -18.04 -4.61 -14.70
N ILE A 37 -19.19 -5.29 -14.86
CA ILE A 37 -20.45 -4.63 -15.20
C ILE A 37 -21.08 -3.90 -14.02
N ARG A 38 -20.88 -4.39 -12.79
CA ARG A 38 -21.51 -3.78 -11.63
C ARG A 38 -20.53 -3.26 -10.60
N THR A 39 -20.94 -2.22 -9.90
CA THR A 39 -20.21 -1.71 -8.73
C THR A 39 -20.17 -2.76 -7.62
N PRO A 40 -19.00 -3.06 -7.03
CA PRO A 40 -18.91 -3.95 -5.89
C PRO A 40 -19.72 -3.45 -4.69
N ILE A 41 -20.57 -4.31 -4.12
CA ILE A 41 -21.44 -3.99 -2.98
C ILE A 41 -20.90 -4.51 -1.64
N ARG A 42 -19.90 -5.38 -1.67
CA ARG A 42 -19.27 -5.96 -0.48
C ARG A 42 -17.77 -5.80 -0.58
N ARG A 43 -17.23 -4.98 0.31
CA ARG A 43 -15.80 -4.78 0.46
C ARG A 43 -15.46 -4.76 1.93
N GLY A 44 -14.35 -5.34 2.29
CA GLY A 44 -13.88 -5.34 3.67
C GLY A 44 -12.36 -5.25 3.71
N VAL A 45 -11.86 -4.96 4.87
CA VAL A 45 -10.43 -4.96 5.15
C VAL A 45 -10.13 -5.89 6.33
N THR A 46 -8.88 -6.26 6.45
CA THR A 46 -8.37 -6.95 7.63
C THR A 46 -8.76 -6.19 8.90
N THR A 47 -9.11 -6.90 9.94
CA THR A 47 -9.45 -6.33 11.26
C THR A 47 -8.18 -5.82 11.96
N LEU A 48 -7.63 -4.73 11.42
CA LEU A 48 -6.32 -4.20 11.79
C LEU A 48 -6.24 -3.76 13.25
N LYS A 49 -7.27 -3.03 13.70
CA LYS A 49 -7.29 -2.49 15.06
C LYS A 49 -7.39 -3.58 16.10
N GLU A 50 -8.26 -4.55 15.88
CA GLU A 50 -8.50 -5.67 16.80
C GLU A 50 -7.27 -6.57 16.92
N LEU A 51 -6.56 -6.79 15.82
CA LEU A 51 -5.30 -7.54 15.82
C LEU A 51 -4.23 -6.78 16.60
N ASP A 52 -4.01 -5.52 16.26
CA ASP A 52 -2.99 -4.69 16.89
C ASP A 52 -3.25 -4.44 18.39
N ASP A 53 -4.51 -4.15 18.76
CA ASP A 53 -4.93 -4.00 20.17
C ASP A 53 -4.73 -5.27 20.98
N SER A 54 -4.81 -6.42 20.33
CA SER A 54 -4.57 -7.72 20.95
C SER A 54 -3.08 -8.10 21.01
N GLY A 55 -2.19 -7.28 20.43
CA GLY A 55 -0.76 -7.49 20.39
C GLY A 55 -0.30 -8.48 19.30
N VAL A 56 -1.11 -8.71 18.27
CA VAL A 56 -0.68 -9.37 17.03
C VAL A 56 0.00 -8.30 16.17
N PRO A 57 1.27 -8.48 15.76
CA PRO A 57 1.95 -7.49 14.94
C PRO A 57 1.26 -7.33 13.58
N VAL A 58 1.00 -6.07 13.20
CA VAL A 58 0.35 -5.73 11.93
C VAL A 58 1.26 -4.82 11.12
N CYS A 59 1.49 -5.18 9.85
CA CYS A 59 2.13 -4.35 8.85
C CYS A 59 1.18 -4.04 7.71
N LEU A 60 1.52 -3.01 6.94
CA LEU A 60 0.82 -2.62 5.72
C LEU A 60 1.79 -2.73 4.54
N ALA A 61 1.31 -3.21 3.41
CA ALA A 61 2.11 -3.30 2.20
C ALA A 61 1.24 -3.06 0.94
N SER A 62 1.92 -2.86 -0.19
CA SER A 62 1.27 -2.57 -1.48
C SER A 62 0.60 -3.80 -2.07
N ASP A 63 1.22 -4.98 -1.97
CA ASP A 63 0.90 -6.15 -2.77
C ASP A 63 1.34 -5.96 -4.24
N ASN A 64 0.57 -6.46 -5.19
CA ASN A 64 0.79 -6.29 -6.62
C ASN A 64 0.84 -4.81 -7.02
N THR A 65 1.70 -4.49 -7.95
CA THR A 65 1.89 -3.13 -8.44
C THR A 65 2.22 -3.16 -9.92
N ARG A 66 1.33 -2.59 -10.74
CA ARG A 66 1.48 -2.46 -12.20
C ARG A 66 1.86 -3.79 -12.89
N ASP A 67 1.16 -4.84 -12.52
CA ASP A 67 1.31 -6.18 -13.07
C ASP A 67 -0.02 -6.72 -13.65
N GLN A 68 -0.04 -7.99 -14.03
CA GLN A 68 -1.22 -8.64 -14.62
C GLN A 68 -2.41 -8.73 -13.67
N PHE A 69 -2.18 -8.72 -12.36
CA PHE A 69 -3.22 -8.87 -11.35
C PHE A 69 -3.74 -7.53 -10.87
N TYR A 70 -2.89 -6.50 -10.85
CA TYR A 70 -3.25 -5.17 -10.37
C TYR A 70 -2.46 -4.11 -11.15
N GLY A 71 -3.14 -3.41 -12.05
CA GLY A 71 -2.52 -2.47 -12.99
C GLY A 71 -2.17 -1.09 -12.43
N TYR A 72 -2.25 -0.90 -11.11
CA TYR A 72 -2.06 0.40 -10.46
C TYR A 72 -0.97 0.35 -9.39
N GLY A 73 -0.75 1.50 -8.72
CA GLY A 73 0.22 1.64 -7.64
C GLY A 73 1.63 1.98 -8.13
N ASP A 74 2.50 2.38 -7.21
CA ASP A 74 3.85 2.84 -7.53
C ASP A 74 4.88 2.50 -6.44
N LEU A 75 4.66 1.46 -5.64
CA LEU A 75 5.50 1.05 -4.50
C LEU A 75 5.73 2.17 -3.45
N ASP A 76 4.88 3.18 -3.46
CA ASP A 76 4.96 4.32 -2.54
C ASP A 76 4.31 3.99 -1.19
N MET A 77 5.13 3.84 -0.16
CA MET A 77 4.63 3.52 1.18
C MET A 77 3.80 4.65 1.81
N LEU A 78 3.93 5.90 1.35
CA LEU A 78 3.02 6.96 1.76
C LEU A 78 1.63 6.77 1.16
N GLU A 79 1.54 6.35 -0.11
CA GLU A 79 0.27 6.00 -0.73
C GLU A 79 -0.42 4.89 0.05
N ILE A 80 0.32 3.81 0.34
CA ILE A 80 -0.20 2.66 1.09
C ILE A 80 -0.72 3.10 2.47
N PHE A 81 0.05 3.89 3.19
CA PHE A 81 -0.34 4.38 4.51
C PHE A 81 -1.57 5.30 4.43
N ARG A 82 -1.59 6.23 3.48
CA ARG A 82 -2.69 7.16 3.27
C ARG A 82 -4.01 6.43 2.97
N GLU A 83 -4.00 5.52 2.02
CA GLU A 83 -5.19 4.77 1.66
C GLU A 83 -5.60 3.80 2.76
N SER A 84 -4.65 3.15 3.44
CA SER A 84 -4.94 2.31 4.60
C SER A 84 -5.61 3.10 5.73
N CYS A 85 -5.17 4.34 5.98
CA CYS A 85 -5.81 5.21 6.96
C CYS A 85 -7.27 5.50 6.58
N ARG A 86 -7.55 5.77 5.32
CA ARG A 86 -8.91 6.03 4.83
C ARG A 86 -9.79 4.80 4.87
N ILE A 87 -9.28 3.68 4.38
CA ILE A 87 -10.02 2.41 4.25
C ILE A 87 -10.24 1.77 5.63
N GLY A 88 -9.20 1.72 6.46
CA GLY A 88 -9.21 1.06 7.77
C GLY A 88 -9.56 1.99 8.93
N HIS A 89 -9.88 3.27 8.65
CA HIS A 89 -10.14 4.30 9.66
C HIS A 89 -9.02 4.40 10.72
N LEU A 90 -7.75 4.37 10.27
CA LEU A 90 -6.59 4.36 11.16
C LEU A 90 -6.19 5.75 11.65
N ASP A 91 -6.97 6.76 11.31
CA ASP A 91 -6.75 8.17 11.65
C ASP A 91 -7.20 8.55 13.07
N ARG A 92 -7.94 7.66 13.78
CA ARG A 92 -8.47 7.95 15.11
C ARG A 92 -8.21 6.84 16.13
N PRO A 93 -7.12 6.94 16.87
CA PRO A 93 -5.97 7.83 16.72
C PRO A 93 -4.99 7.31 15.68
N ILE A 94 -4.31 8.22 15.01
CA ILE A 94 -3.26 7.85 14.05
C ILE A 94 -2.03 7.25 14.76
N SER A 95 -1.69 7.80 15.92
CA SER A 95 -0.62 7.44 16.89
C SER A 95 0.43 6.43 16.39
N ARG A 96 0.18 5.13 16.57
CA ARG A 96 1.13 4.03 16.29
C ARG A 96 1.09 3.49 14.85
N TRP A 97 0.12 3.90 14.05
CA TRP A 97 -0.06 3.35 12.70
C TRP A 97 1.08 3.64 11.71
N PRO A 98 1.82 4.76 11.80
CA PRO A 98 3.02 4.94 11.00
C PRO A 98 4.06 3.83 11.20
N LEU A 99 4.10 3.21 12.38
CA LEU A 99 4.99 2.08 12.65
C LEU A 99 4.69 0.86 11.78
N ALA A 100 3.46 0.71 11.30
CA ALA A 100 3.06 -0.39 10.43
C ALA A 100 3.70 -0.35 9.03
N VAL A 101 4.26 0.80 8.64
CA VAL A 101 5.00 1.00 7.38
C VAL A 101 6.47 1.38 7.60
N THR A 102 6.95 1.41 8.84
CA THR A 102 8.32 1.79 9.18
C THR A 102 8.97 0.77 10.12
N ALA A 103 8.86 0.93 11.42
CA ALA A 103 9.59 0.12 12.40
C ALA A 103 9.14 -1.35 12.44
N ARG A 104 7.86 -1.64 12.34
CA ARG A 104 7.38 -3.03 12.42
C ARG A 104 7.87 -3.90 11.26
N PRO A 105 7.76 -3.49 9.99
CA PRO A 105 8.35 -4.27 8.91
C PRO A 105 9.87 -4.40 9.06
N ALA A 106 10.58 -3.38 9.52
CA ALA A 106 12.01 -3.46 9.76
C ALA A 106 12.36 -4.52 10.83
N GLU A 107 11.62 -4.54 11.93
CA GLU A 107 11.77 -5.55 12.99
C GLU A 107 11.50 -6.96 12.49
N ILE A 108 10.40 -7.16 11.77
CA ILE A 108 9.98 -8.46 11.24
C ILE A 108 10.98 -9.02 10.23
N MET A 109 11.54 -8.15 9.40
CA MET A 109 12.58 -8.52 8.43
C MET A 109 13.98 -8.66 9.05
N GLY A 110 14.14 -8.41 10.34
CA GLY A 110 15.43 -8.49 11.03
C GLY A 110 16.41 -7.39 10.60
N LEU A 111 15.94 -6.24 10.15
CA LEU A 111 16.77 -5.13 9.70
C LEU A 111 17.27 -4.29 10.88
N HIS A 112 18.09 -4.90 11.74
CA HIS A 112 18.54 -4.28 13.00
C HIS A 112 19.32 -2.96 12.80
N ALA A 113 20.03 -2.81 11.68
CA ALA A 113 20.73 -1.57 11.33
C ALA A 113 19.77 -0.45 10.90
N HIS A 114 18.55 -0.79 10.46
CA HIS A 114 17.53 0.12 9.96
C HIS A 114 16.25 -0.10 10.75
N SER A 115 16.18 0.47 11.94
CA SER A 115 15.04 0.25 12.87
C SER A 115 13.70 0.83 12.38
N GLY A 116 13.70 1.62 11.29
CA GLY A 116 12.51 2.35 10.84
C GLY A 116 12.08 3.47 11.78
N LEU A 117 12.96 3.84 12.72
CA LEU A 117 12.77 4.93 13.67
C LEU A 117 13.88 5.98 13.50
N VAL A 118 13.51 7.24 13.67
CA VAL A 118 14.50 8.34 13.72
C VAL A 118 15.14 8.32 15.10
N SER A 119 16.45 8.09 15.13
CA SER A 119 17.23 8.04 16.38
C SER A 119 18.62 8.64 16.19
N VAL A 120 19.21 9.16 17.26
CA VAL A 120 20.58 9.65 17.24
C VAL A 120 21.54 8.51 16.97
N GLY A 121 22.41 8.67 15.97
CA GLY A 121 23.34 7.62 15.53
C GLY A 121 22.73 6.55 14.63
N GLY A 122 21.44 6.64 14.34
CA GLY A 122 20.76 5.76 13.38
C GLY A 122 21.05 6.17 11.93
N PRO A 123 20.71 5.29 10.97
CA PRO A 123 20.88 5.59 9.55
C PRO A 123 20.03 6.79 9.13
N ALA A 124 20.59 7.65 8.28
CA ALA A 124 19.87 8.79 7.74
C ALA A 124 19.16 8.43 6.42
N ASP A 125 18.41 7.33 6.43
CA ASP A 125 17.50 6.89 5.36
C ASP A 125 16.12 7.44 5.68
N LEU A 126 15.79 8.58 5.11
CA LEU A 126 14.61 9.35 5.50
C LEU A 126 13.82 9.82 4.29
N VAL A 127 12.51 9.89 4.44
CA VAL A 127 11.63 10.62 3.53
C VAL A 127 11.07 11.82 4.29
N VAL A 128 11.40 13.02 3.81
CA VAL A 128 11.01 14.28 4.44
C VAL A 128 9.90 14.92 3.62
N PHE A 129 8.81 15.25 4.28
CA PHE A 129 7.63 15.86 3.68
C PHE A 129 7.42 17.29 4.16
N ARG A 130 6.74 18.11 3.36
CA ARG A 130 6.38 19.47 3.75
C ARG A 130 5.15 19.55 4.66
N GLY A 131 4.40 18.45 4.76
CA GLY A 131 3.23 18.38 5.64
C GLY A 131 3.65 18.55 7.11
N ARG A 132 3.03 19.50 7.81
CA ARG A 132 3.31 19.81 9.23
C ARG A 132 2.49 18.98 10.19
N HIS A 133 1.37 18.43 9.69
CA HIS A 133 0.42 17.61 10.42
C HIS A 133 0.00 16.41 9.58
N TYR A 134 -0.46 15.35 10.22
CA TYR A 134 -0.93 14.17 9.50
C TYR A 134 -2.08 14.46 8.52
N SER A 135 -2.96 15.41 8.83
CA SER A 135 -4.00 15.83 7.90
C SER A 135 -3.46 16.44 6.61
N GLU A 136 -2.36 17.20 6.69
CA GLU A 136 -1.68 17.74 5.51
C GLU A 136 -0.91 16.64 4.76
N LEU A 137 -0.21 15.77 5.50
CA LEU A 137 0.55 14.66 4.94
C LEU A 137 -0.34 13.70 4.15
N LEU A 138 -1.50 13.33 4.70
CA LEU A 138 -2.39 12.33 4.14
C LEU A 138 -3.45 12.90 3.19
N SER A 139 -3.48 14.22 2.97
CA SER A 139 -4.49 14.85 2.10
C SER A 139 -4.22 14.62 0.61
N ARG A 140 -2.97 14.48 0.21
CA ARG A 140 -2.55 14.38 -1.20
C ARG A 140 -1.26 13.58 -1.34
N PRO A 141 -0.90 13.13 -2.56
CA PRO A 141 0.45 12.66 -2.85
C PRO A 141 1.45 13.77 -2.57
N GLN A 142 2.49 13.50 -1.81
CA GLN A 142 3.54 14.45 -1.48
C GLN A 142 4.69 14.26 -2.47
N LEU A 143 4.51 14.68 -3.72
CA LEU A 143 5.50 14.50 -4.80
C LEU A 143 6.73 15.38 -4.62
N ASP A 144 6.60 16.47 -3.87
CA ASP A 144 7.64 17.41 -3.51
C ASP A 144 8.46 17.00 -2.27
N ARG A 145 8.50 15.69 -1.99
CA ARG A 145 9.24 15.08 -0.90
C ARG A 145 10.76 15.10 -1.15
N LEU A 146 11.55 15.15 -0.08
CA LEU A 146 12.97 14.90 -0.13
C LEU A 146 13.25 13.48 0.36
N VAL A 147 13.95 12.69 -0.45
CA VAL A 147 14.40 11.37 -0.06
C VAL A 147 15.88 11.42 0.25
N LEU A 148 16.27 10.94 1.42
CA LEU A 148 17.65 10.82 1.85
C LEU A 148 18.06 9.36 1.94
N ARG A 149 19.21 9.03 1.39
CA ARG A 149 19.89 7.76 1.53
C ARG A 149 21.29 7.99 2.08
N ASP A 150 21.63 7.35 3.19
CA ASP A 150 22.89 7.61 3.91
C ASP A 150 23.15 9.13 4.15
N GLY A 151 22.10 9.88 4.46
CA GLY A 151 22.14 11.31 4.68
C GLY A 151 22.33 12.18 3.42
N LYS A 152 22.33 11.59 2.24
CA LYS A 152 22.47 12.28 0.96
C LYS A 152 21.12 12.33 0.22
N PRO A 153 20.75 13.49 -0.35
CA PRO A 153 19.58 13.56 -1.19
C PRO A 153 19.68 12.64 -2.40
N LEU A 154 18.63 11.88 -2.68
CA LEU A 154 18.44 11.24 -3.97
C LEU A 154 17.98 12.32 -4.96
N THR A 155 18.70 12.47 -6.03
CA THR A 155 18.45 13.47 -7.09
C THR A 155 17.97 12.82 -8.37
N GLU A 156 17.80 11.52 -8.35
CA GLU A 156 17.27 10.76 -9.50
C GLU A 156 15.78 11.03 -9.66
N ASP A 157 15.39 11.39 -10.86
CA ASP A 157 13.98 11.54 -11.21
C ASP A 157 13.31 10.16 -11.30
N VAL A 158 12.00 10.15 -11.10
CA VAL A 158 11.21 8.94 -11.37
C VAL A 158 11.33 8.62 -12.86
N PRO A 159 11.64 7.37 -13.25
CA PRO A 159 11.75 6.97 -14.64
C PRO A 159 10.51 7.36 -15.44
N ASP A 160 10.73 7.90 -16.65
CA ASP A 160 9.64 8.24 -17.57
C ASP A 160 9.07 6.95 -18.18
N TYR A 161 7.77 6.81 -18.22
CA TYR A 161 7.11 5.66 -18.86
C TYR A 161 7.53 5.45 -20.30
N ARG A 162 7.92 6.52 -21.01
CA ARG A 162 8.43 6.47 -22.39
C ARG A 162 9.74 5.71 -22.53
N GLU A 163 10.48 5.48 -21.45
CA GLU A 163 11.67 4.63 -21.48
C GLU A 163 11.36 3.17 -21.83
N LEU A 164 10.09 2.77 -21.70
CA LEU A 164 9.60 1.44 -22.04
C LEU A 164 9.14 1.31 -23.51
N ASP A 165 8.99 2.42 -24.23
CA ASP A 165 8.43 2.43 -25.60
C ASP A 165 9.22 1.55 -26.57
N ASP A 166 10.55 1.47 -26.42
CA ASP A 166 11.40 0.61 -27.24
C ASP A 166 11.16 -0.88 -26.98
N LEU A 167 10.78 -1.25 -25.76
CA LEU A 167 10.42 -2.63 -25.41
C LEU A 167 9.07 -3.01 -26.01
N ASP A 168 8.10 -2.10 -25.95
CA ASP A 168 6.78 -2.27 -26.57
C ASP A 168 6.88 -2.38 -28.10
N ALA A 169 7.82 -1.67 -28.73
CA ALA A 169 8.08 -1.76 -30.17
C ALA A 169 8.64 -3.14 -30.60
N VAL A 170 9.35 -3.82 -29.72
CA VAL A 170 9.84 -5.19 -29.93
C VAL A 170 8.72 -6.21 -29.73
N GLU A 171 7.83 -5.99 -28.75
CA GLU A 171 6.66 -6.82 -28.50
C GLU A 171 5.49 -6.52 -29.41
N GLY A 172 5.42 -5.35 -30.00
CA GLY A 172 4.38 -4.92 -30.95
C GLY A 172 4.30 -5.73 -32.24
N LYS A 173 5.24 -6.68 -32.45
CA LYS A 173 5.09 -7.80 -33.40
C LYS A 173 4.38 -9.01 -32.79
N ARG A 174 4.15 -9.03 -31.46
CA ARG A 174 3.37 -10.00 -30.74
C ARG A 174 2.14 -9.33 -30.15
N GLU A 175 1.06 -9.43 -30.92
CA GLU A 175 -0.31 -9.25 -30.46
C GLU A 175 -0.68 -7.88 -29.86
N ARG A 176 -1.34 -7.07 -30.69
CA ARG A 176 -2.35 -6.10 -30.24
C ARG A 176 -3.43 -6.85 -29.45
N ARG A 177 -3.18 -7.14 -28.20
CA ARG A 177 -4.17 -7.68 -27.27
C ARG A 177 -4.53 -6.68 -26.22
N SER A 178 -5.81 -6.40 -26.28
CA SER A 178 -6.65 -5.67 -25.34
C SER A 178 -6.20 -4.26 -24.99
N SER A 179 -6.34 -3.37 -25.95
CA SER A 179 -6.90 -2.07 -25.63
C SER A 179 -8.17 -2.32 -24.84
N VAL A 180 -8.23 -1.88 -23.59
CA VAL A 180 -9.49 -1.60 -22.92
C VAL A 180 -10.08 -0.40 -23.69
N THR A 181 -10.65 -0.66 -24.84
CA THR A 181 -11.58 0.25 -25.48
C THR A 181 -12.81 0.24 -24.59
N PHE A 182 -13.00 1.30 -23.84
CA PHE A 182 -14.32 1.72 -23.44
C PHE A 182 -15.08 1.99 -24.75
N ASP A 183 -15.66 0.94 -25.29
CA ASP A 183 -16.65 1.11 -26.36
C ASP A 183 -17.90 1.68 -25.70
N ALA A 184 -18.02 2.99 -25.78
CA ALA A 184 -19.25 3.71 -25.50
C ALA A 184 -20.20 3.52 -26.70
N GLY A 185 -20.42 2.28 -27.09
CA GLY A 185 -21.40 1.89 -28.11
C GLY A 185 -22.75 1.73 -27.46
N GLY A 186 -23.52 2.82 -27.48
CA GLY A 186 -24.97 2.75 -27.38
C GLY A 186 -25.53 2.08 -28.61
N ASP A 187 -26.57 1.33 -28.48
CA ASP A 187 -27.81 1.55 -29.18
C ASP A 187 -28.95 0.73 -28.56
N ARG A 188 -29.96 1.39 -28.35
CA ARG A 188 -31.39 1.32 -28.34
C ARG A 188 -31.99 0.12 -29.08
N GLY A 189 -32.84 -0.54 -28.41
CA GLY A 189 -33.85 -1.46 -28.90
C GLY A 189 -34.83 -1.77 -27.77
#